data_7f9f6bb9e4eb138ab84cd9d71e021f85
#
_entry.id   7f9f6bb9e4eb138ab84cd9d71e021f85
#
_cell.length_a   1.000
_cell.length_b   1.000
_cell.length_c   1.000
_cell.angle_alpha   90.00
_cell.angle_beta   90.00
_cell.angle_gamma   90.00
#
_symmetry.space_group_name_H-M   'P 1'
#
loop_
_entity.id
_entity.type
_entity.pdbx_description
1 polymer ?
#
loop_
_entity_poly.entity_id
_entity_poly.type
_entity_poly.pdbx_seq_one_letter_code
_entity_poly.pdbx_strand_id
1 'polypeptide(L)'
;MIMAKTSGPYLTILKRDLMLGLRNQSDLVNPLLFFIIVVTLFPLTIGPEQATLRQLAPGIVWVAAVLASSLSLDGIFRSDYEDGSLEQMLLSPQPKLLLIMAKISAHWLLSGAPLILFVLFSGVLLYLPTGSMLTLLVTLLLGTPVLSLIGAIAAALTVGLRSSGLLQALLILPLFMPLLIFAVSAVSNVNRGLSVTGEFYFLGAMLVLALTLAPFAVL
;
A
#
# COMPACT_ATOMS: atom_id res chain seq x y z
N MET A 1 -35.96 -6.22 22.48
CA MET A 1 -35.89 -6.02 21.01
C MET A 1 -34.88 -4.92 20.78
N ILE A 2 -33.60 -5.29 20.74
CA ILE A 2 -32.48 -4.35 20.59
C ILE A 2 -32.37 -4.07 19.11
N MET A 3 -32.68 -2.86 18.69
CA MET A 3 -32.40 -2.38 17.32
C MET A 3 -30.88 -2.48 17.10
N ALA A 4 -30.43 -3.55 16.45
CA ALA A 4 -29.09 -3.61 15.90
C ALA A 4 -28.99 -2.48 14.85
N LYS A 5 -28.21 -1.46 15.17
CA LYS A 5 -27.85 -0.38 14.25
C LYS A 5 -27.21 -1.06 13.04
N THR A 6 -27.96 -1.21 11.95
CA THR A 6 -27.51 -1.84 10.71
C THR A 6 -26.39 -0.99 10.13
N SER A 7 -25.16 -1.25 10.52
CA SER A 7 -23.99 -0.75 9.82
C SER A 7 -24.10 -1.22 8.36
N GLY A 8 -23.98 -0.30 7.41
CA GLY A 8 -24.08 -0.64 5.98
C GLY A 8 -23.08 -1.77 5.62
N PRO A 9 -23.31 -2.50 4.50
CA PRO A 9 -22.51 -3.67 4.11
C PRO A 9 -21.01 -3.36 4.04
N TYR A 10 -20.63 -2.17 3.60
CA TYR A 10 -19.26 -1.67 3.59
C TYR A 10 -18.62 -1.68 4.99
N LEU A 11 -19.27 -1.06 5.98
CA LEU A 11 -18.74 -0.96 7.34
C LEU A 11 -18.67 -2.33 8.04
N THR A 12 -19.57 -3.23 7.71
CA THR A 12 -19.59 -4.59 8.28
C THR A 12 -18.37 -5.38 7.83
N ILE A 13 -18.07 -5.38 6.50
CA ILE A 13 -16.88 -6.06 5.95
C ILE A 13 -15.61 -5.37 6.41
N LEU A 14 -15.54 -4.06 6.33
CA LEU A 14 -14.38 -3.28 6.77
C LEU A 14 -14.01 -3.62 8.23
N LYS A 15 -14.99 -3.61 9.13
CA LYS A 15 -14.79 -3.92 10.56
C LYS A 15 -14.38 -5.38 10.76
N ARG A 16 -14.98 -6.32 10.01
CA ARG A 16 -14.61 -7.75 10.05
C ARG A 16 -13.14 -7.93 9.68
N ASP A 17 -12.74 -7.39 8.53
CA ASP A 17 -11.40 -7.57 8.00
C ASP A 17 -10.34 -6.85 8.85
N LEU A 18 -10.65 -5.67 9.37
CA LEU A 18 -9.77 -5.00 10.35
C LEU A 18 -9.58 -5.82 11.61
N MET A 19 -10.66 -6.41 12.16
CA MET A 19 -10.55 -7.26 13.36
C MET A 19 -9.77 -8.55 13.07
N LEU A 20 -9.98 -9.18 11.92
CA LEU A 20 -9.24 -10.37 11.52
C LEU A 20 -7.75 -10.06 11.33
N GLY A 21 -7.42 -8.98 10.61
CA GLY A 21 -6.04 -8.55 10.40
C GLY A 21 -5.33 -8.19 11.71
N LEU A 22 -5.98 -7.48 12.62
CA LEU A 22 -5.41 -7.16 13.95
C LEU A 22 -5.18 -8.40 14.82
N ARG A 23 -5.93 -9.48 14.61
CA ARG A 23 -5.72 -10.76 15.31
C ARG A 23 -4.61 -11.59 14.68
N ASN A 24 -4.41 -11.49 13.37
CA ASN A 24 -3.30 -12.13 12.66
C ASN A 24 -2.09 -11.20 12.61
N GLN A 25 -1.38 -11.10 13.73
CA GLN A 25 -0.26 -10.18 13.89
C GLN A 25 0.86 -10.38 12.85
N SER A 26 1.05 -11.61 12.37
CA SER A 26 2.08 -11.90 11.36
C SER A 26 1.89 -11.12 10.06
N ASP A 27 0.65 -11.00 9.59
CA ASP A 27 0.34 -10.30 8.33
C ASP A 27 0.53 -8.78 8.43
N LEU A 28 0.47 -8.23 9.65
CA LEU A 28 0.75 -6.83 9.92
C LEU A 28 2.23 -6.56 10.16
N VAL A 29 2.84 -7.39 10.99
CA VAL A 29 4.21 -7.15 11.49
C VAL A 29 5.25 -7.46 10.41
N ASN A 30 5.07 -8.53 9.62
CA ASN A 30 6.04 -8.94 8.62
C ASN A 30 6.35 -7.87 7.57
N PRO A 31 5.36 -7.21 6.92
CA PRO A 31 5.62 -6.12 5.97
C PRO A 31 6.31 -4.92 6.63
N LEU A 32 5.92 -4.58 7.86
CA LEU A 32 6.52 -3.47 8.60
C LEU A 32 7.95 -3.76 9.01
N LEU A 33 8.23 -4.95 9.53
CA LEU A 33 9.59 -5.40 9.83
C LEU A 33 10.46 -5.39 8.58
N PHE A 34 9.92 -5.89 7.47
CA PHE A 34 10.64 -5.89 6.19
C PHE A 34 10.99 -4.45 5.77
N PHE A 35 10.02 -3.52 5.84
CA PHE A 35 10.25 -2.11 5.55
C PHE A 35 11.37 -1.53 6.44
N ILE A 36 11.30 -1.74 7.75
CA ILE A 36 12.30 -1.25 8.70
C ILE A 36 13.67 -1.83 8.39
N ILE A 37 13.75 -3.16 8.16
CA ILE A 37 15.01 -3.84 7.83
C ILE A 37 15.61 -3.23 6.55
N VAL A 38 14.83 -3.11 5.48
CA VAL A 38 15.33 -2.54 4.23
C VAL A 38 15.84 -1.12 4.44
N VAL A 39 15.06 -0.24 5.07
CA VAL A 39 15.47 1.15 5.31
C VAL A 39 16.70 1.26 6.20
N THR A 40 16.88 0.37 7.18
CA THR A 40 18.04 0.40 8.09
C THR A 40 19.30 -0.21 7.48
N LEU A 41 19.17 -1.16 6.57
CA LEU A 41 20.33 -1.79 5.90
C LEU A 41 21.10 -0.81 5.01
N PHE A 42 20.43 0.16 4.38
CA PHE A 42 21.08 1.10 3.49
C PHE A 42 22.13 1.98 4.17
N PRO A 43 21.86 2.65 5.31
CA PRO A 43 22.90 3.38 6.05
C PRO A 43 24.07 2.50 6.50
N LEU A 44 23.82 1.23 6.82
CA LEU A 44 24.86 0.30 7.23
C LEU A 44 25.78 -0.13 6.08
N THR A 45 25.22 -0.23 4.86
CA THR A 45 25.96 -0.68 3.65
C THR A 45 26.65 0.47 2.94
N ILE A 46 26.03 1.64 2.84
CA ILE A 46 26.57 2.82 2.13
C ILE A 46 27.57 3.57 3.04
N GLY A 47 27.43 3.43 4.34
CA GLY A 47 28.19 4.20 5.32
C GLY A 47 27.45 5.48 5.78
N PRO A 48 28.02 6.20 6.77
CA PRO A 48 27.34 7.31 7.45
C PRO A 48 27.39 8.64 6.68
N GLU A 49 27.71 8.62 5.38
CA GLU A 49 27.80 9.86 4.59
C GLU A 49 26.40 10.46 4.37
N GLN A 50 26.12 11.54 5.11
CA GLN A 50 24.80 12.17 5.12
C GLN A 50 24.32 12.66 3.75
N ALA A 51 25.23 13.18 2.92
CA ALA A 51 24.88 13.69 1.60
C ALA A 51 24.35 12.58 0.69
N THR A 52 25.05 11.45 0.65
CA THR A 52 24.68 10.27 -0.15
C THR A 52 23.38 9.64 0.36
N LEU A 53 23.23 9.46 1.67
CA LEU A 53 22.00 8.93 2.26
C LEU A 53 20.79 9.81 1.95
N ARG A 54 20.92 11.13 2.12
CA ARG A 54 19.88 12.10 1.79
C ARG A 54 19.45 12.04 0.31
N GLN A 55 20.40 11.87 -0.60
CA GLN A 55 20.12 11.79 -2.03
C GLN A 55 19.38 10.50 -2.40
N LEU A 56 19.72 9.38 -1.79
CA LEU A 56 19.13 8.07 -2.05
C LEU A 56 17.84 7.82 -1.27
N ALA A 57 17.59 8.58 -0.19
CA ALA A 57 16.47 8.38 0.73
C ALA A 57 15.11 8.22 0.06
N PRO A 58 14.71 9.06 -0.94
CA PRO A 58 13.41 8.91 -1.60
C PRO A 58 13.24 7.53 -2.26
N GLY A 59 14.27 7.08 -2.97
CA GLY A 59 14.29 5.77 -3.61
C GLY A 59 14.25 4.62 -2.61
N ILE A 60 15.07 4.70 -1.54
CA ILE A 60 15.14 3.68 -0.49
C ILE A 60 13.76 3.49 0.15
N VAL A 61 13.12 4.58 0.60
CA VAL A 61 11.84 4.52 1.29
C VAL A 61 10.74 4.00 0.36
N TRP A 62 10.69 4.47 -0.90
CA TRP A 62 9.67 4.05 -1.84
C TRP A 62 9.83 2.59 -2.30
N VAL A 63 11.06 2.14 -2.55
CA VAL A 63 11.32 0.73 -2.88
C VAL A 63 10.96 -0.16 -1.69
N ALA A 64 11.33 0.22 -0.47
CA ALA A 64 10.95 -0.50 0.73
C ALA A 64 9.42 -0.56 0.91
N ALA A 65 8.70 0.55 0.65
CA ALA A 65 7.25 0.60 0.74
C ALA A 65 6.56 -0.30 -0.30
N VAL A 66 7.03 -0.29 -1.56
CA VAL A 66 6.51 -1.16 -2.62
C VAL A 66 6.72 -2.64 -2.27
N LEU A 67 7.91 -3.01 -1.83
CA LEU A 67 8.21 -4.39 -1.45
C LEU A 67 7.41 -4.84 -0.22
N ALA A 68 7.31 -4.00 0.80
CA ALA A 68 6.49 -4.27 1.98
C ALA A 68 5.00 -4.42 1.63
N SER A 69 4.46 -3.51 0.80
CA SER A 69 3.08 -3.62 0.30
C SER A 69 2.87 -4.91 -0.49
N SER A 70 3.82 -5.31 -1.34
CA SER A 70 3.74 -6.54 -2.13
C SER A 70 3.63 -7.79 -1.26
N LEU A 71 4.32 -7.83 -0.11
CA LEU A 71 4.23 -8.93 0.85
C LEU A 71 2.85 -9.05 1.50
N SER A 72 2.14 -7.93 1.72
CA SER A 72 0.83 -7.94 2.37
C SER A 72 -0.32 -8.27 1.42
N LEU A 73 -0.12 -8.10 0.10
CA LEU A 73 -1.18 -8.24 -0.90
C LEU A 73 -1.67 -9.69 -1.07
N ASP A 74 -0.81 -10.68 -0.85
CA ASP A 74 -1.17 -12.11 -1.02
C ASP A 74 -2.32 -12.51 -0.08
N GLY A 75 -2.38 -11.90 1.09
CA GLY A 75 -3.42 -12.17 2.10
C GLY A 75 -4.79 -11.54 1.82
N ILE A 76 -4.92 -10.58 0.89
CA ILE A 76 -6.14 -9.76 0.76
C ILE A 76 -7.40 -10.57 0.38
N PHE A 77 -7.27 -11.60 -0.46
CA PHE A 77 -8.35 -12.48 -0.89
C PHE A 77 -8.11 -13.94 -0.55
N ARG A 78 -6.89 -14.34 -0.23
CA ARG A 78 -6.48 -15.73 -0.09
C ARG A 78 -7.18 -16.45 1.05
N SER A 79 -7.25 -15.84 2.22
CA SER A 79 -7.95 -16.43 3.37
C SER A 79 -9.43 -16.67 3.11
N ASP A 80 -10.10 -15.68 2.49
CA ASP A 80 -11.52 -15.79 2.14
C ASP A 80 -11.76 -16.78 0.97
N TYR A 81 -10.78 -17.01 0.11
CA TYR A 81 -10.84 -18.02 -0.93
C TYR A 81 -10.68 -19.43 -0.34
N GLU A 82 -9.72 -19.63 0.56
CA GLU A 82 -9.44 -20.92 1.17
C GLU A 82 -10.57 -21.40 2.11
N ASP A 83 -11.28 -20.48 2.77
CA ASP A 83 -12.41 -20.81 3.66
C ASP A 83 -13.79 -20.77 2.96
N GLY A 84 -13.83 -20.42 1.64
CA GLY A 84 -15.07 -20.32 0.85
C GLY A 84 -15.94 -19.10 1.14
N SER A 85 -15.49 -18.17 1.99
CA SER A 85 -16.25 -16.95 2.31
C SER A 85 -16.27 -15.96 1.14
N LEU A 86 -15.26 -16.00 0.26
CA LEU A 86 -15.21 -15.19 -0.96
C LEU A 86 -16.39 -15.51 -1.89
N GLU A 87 -16.69 -16.79 -2.10
CA GLU A 87 -17.83 -17.23 -2.93
C GLU A 87 -19.16 -16.79 -2.32
N GLN A 88 -19.32 -16.94 -0.99
CA GLN A 88 -20.51 -16.49 -0.28
C GLN A 88 -20.71 -14.98 -0.40
N MET A 89 -19.62 -14.21 -0.32
CA MET A 89 -19.62 -12.76 -0.51
C MET A 89 -20.08 -12.38 -1.92
N LEU A 90 -19.61 -13.09 -2.95
CA LEU A 90 -19.99 -12.85 -4.35
C LEU A 90 -21.44 -13.25 -4.65
N LEU A 91 -21.98 -14.24 -3.95
CA LEU A 91 -23.39 -14.68 -4.07
C LEU A 91 -24.35 -13.84 -3.23
N SER A 92 -23.84 -12.98 -2.35
CA SER A 92 -24.69 -12.14 -1.50
C SER A 92 -25.49 -11.11 -2.32
N PRO A 93 -26.69 -10.70 -1.87
CA PRO A 93 -27.50 -9.69 -2.56
C PRO A 93 -26.93 -8.26 -2.40
N GLN A 94 -25.81 -8.10 -1.69
CA GLN A 94 -25.20 -6.81 -1.42
C GLN A 94 -24.43 -6.28 -2.65
N PRO A 95 -24.28 -4.93 -2.79
CA PRO A 95 -23.50 -4.35 -3.88
C PRO A 95 -22.04 -4.81 -3.82
N LYS A 96 -21.63 -5.63 -4.78
CA LYS A 96 -20.28 -6.25 -4.82
C LYS A 96 -19.15 -5.23 -4.80
N LEU A 97 -19.32 -4.10 -5.52
CA LEU A 97 -18.34 -3.00 -5.52
C LEU A 97 -18.04 -2.47 -4.11
N LEU A 98 -19.09 -2.33 -3.27
CA LEU A 98 -18.90 -1.86 -1.90
C LEU A 98 -18.17 -2.89 -1.03
N LEU A 99 -18.41 -4.18 -1.25
CA LEU A 99 -17.73 -5.26 -0.52
C LEU A 99 -16.24 -5.31 -0.87
N ILE A 100 -15.91 -5.21 -2.17
CA ILE A 100 -14.53 -5.18 -2.66
C ILE A 100 -13.81 -3.93 -2.14
N MET A 101 -14.43 -2.75 -2.24
CA MET A 101 -13.85 -1.52 -1.72
C MET A 101 -13.61 -1.58 -0.21
N ALA A 102 -14.49 -2.24 0.55
CA ALA A 102 -14.29 -2.43 1.99
C ALA A 102 -13.04 -3.28 2.26
N LYS A 103 -12.83 -4.36 1.50
CA LYS A 103 -11.62 -5.21 1.63
C LYS A 103 -10.35 -4.46 1.29
N ILE A 104 -10.33 -3.73 0.16
CA ILE A 104 -9.17 -2.93 -0.24
C ILE A 104 -8.88 -1.84 0.79
N SER A 105 -9.93 -1.19 1.33
CA SER A 105 -9.77 -0.18 2.39
C SER A 105 -9.24 -0.79 3.69
N ALA A 106 -9.70 -1.98 4.07
CA ALA A 106 -9.17 -2.71 5.23
C ALA A 106 -7.68 -3.03 5.04
N HIS A 107 -7.31 -3.56 3.88
CA HIS A 107 -5.92 -3.84 3.54
C HIS A 107 -5.06 -2.57 3.62
N TRP A 108 -5.49 -1.45 3.01
CA TRP A 108 -4.74 -0.20 3.08
C TRP A 108 -4.57 0.31 4.52
N LEU A 109 -5.61 0.25 5.35
CA LEU A 109 -5.52 0.65 6.76
C LEU A 109 -4.58 -0.23 7.58
N LEU A 110 -4.47 -1.52 7.24
CA LEU A 110 -3.62 -2.48 7.95
C LEU A 110 -2.17 -2.46 7.46
N SER A 111 -1.92 -2.24 6.17
CA SER A 111 -0.58 -2.29 5.58
C SER A 111 -0.06 -0.91 5.17
N GLY A 112 -0.82 -0.14 4.42
CA GLY A 112 -0.40 1.16 3.87
C GLY A 112 -0.31 2.26 4.93
N ALA A 113 -1.33 2.40 5.78
CA ALA A 113 -1.37 3.45 6.79
C ALA A 113 -0.23 3.33 7.82
N PRO A 114 0.15 2.15 8.33
CA PRO A 114 1.31 2.01 9.18
C PRO A 114 2.62 2.42 8.50
N LEU A 115 2.81 2.16 7.20
CA LEU A 115 4.01 2.60 6.47
C LEU A 115 4.15 4.12 6.48
N ILE A 116 3.04 4.87 6.42
CA ILE A 116 3.06 6.34 6.50
C ILE A 116 3.58 6.81 7.86
N LEU A 117 3.27 6.12 8.95
CA LEU A 117 3.77 6.46 10.28
C LEU A 117 5.30 6.32 10.39
N PHE A 118 5.89 5.38 9.65
CA PHE A 118 7.33 5.17 9.62
C PHE A 118 8.11 6.20 8.79
N VAL A 119 7.43 7.16 8.14
CA VAL A 119 8.08 8.29 7.44
C VAL A 119 8.98 9.09 8.39
N LEU A 120 8.50 9.36 9.59
CA LEU A 120 9.26 10.10 10.60
C LEU A 120 10.56 9.38 10.94
N PHE A 121 10.46 8.07 11.19
CA PHE A 121 11.63 7.23 11.46
C PHE A 121 12.62 7.23 10.29
N SER A 122 12.12 6.98 9.06
CA SER A 122 12.95 6.95 7.85
C SER A 122 13.59 8.30 7.56
N GLY A 123 12.85 9.40 7.77
CA GLY A 123 13.34 10.76 7.55
C GLY A 123 14.50 11.12 8.45
N VAL A 124 14.41 10.77 9.73
CA VAL A 124 15.50 11.00 10.71
C VAL A 124 16.71 10.11 10.38
N LEU A 125 16.48 8.82 10.10
CA LEU A 125 17.53 7.85 9.82
C LEU A 125 18.32 8.18 8.54
N LEU A 126 17.65 8.72 7.52
CA LEU A 126 18.23 9.04 6.22
C LEU A 126 18.54 10.54 6.05
N TYR A 127 18.54 11.31 7.14
CA TYR A 127 18.90 12.74 7.18
C TYR A 127 18.07 13.62 6.23
N LEU A 128 16.78 13.30 6.03
CA LEU A 128 15.90 14.10 5.17
C LEU A 128 15.56 15.45 5.81
N PRO A 129 15.64 16.56 5.05
CA PRO A 129 15.17 17.86 5.53
C PRO A 129 13.64 17.88 5.66
N THR A 130 13.12 18.74 6.53
CA THR A 130 11.69 18.82 6.85
C THR A 130 10.80 18.96 5.61
N GLY A 131 11.20 19.78 4.61
CA GLY A 131 10.43 19.94 3.37
C GLY A 131 10.32 18.66 2.56
N SER A 132 11.41 17.91 2.45
CA SER A 132 11.44 16.63 1.74
C SER A 132 10.68 15.53 2.49
N MET A 133 10.72 15.57 3.82
CA MET A 133 9.98 14.66 4.68
C MET A 133 8.46 14.88 4.56
N LEU A 134 8.00 16.14 4.49
CA LEU A 134 6.61 16.46 4.25
C LEU A 134 6.17 15.99 2.85
N THR A 135 6.99 16.22 1.84
CA THR A 135 6.74 15.73 0.47
C THR A 135 6.68 14.21 0.42
N LEU A 136 7.59 13.52 1.11
CA LEU A 136 7.59 12.07 1.23
C LEU A 136 6.30 11.56 1.90
N LEU A 137 5.85 12.22 2.96
CA LEU A 137 4.58 11.90 3.63
C LEU A 137 3.40 12.05 2.67
N VAL A 138 3.32 13.16 1.94
CA VAL A 138 2.21 13.39 0.98
C VAL A 138 2.25 12.40 -0.17
N THR A 139 3.43 12.10 -0.73
CA THR A 139 3.55 11.10 -1.79
C THR A 139 3.15 9.71 -1.31
N LEU A 140 3.53 9.29 -0.10
CA LEU A 140 3.08 8.01 0.49
C LEU A 140 1.59 8.00 0.78
N LEU A 141 1.01 9.11 1.25
CA LEU A 141 -0.43 9.22 1.49
C LEU A 141 -1.24 9.06 0.19
N LEU A 142 -0.74 9.59 -0.92
CA LEU A 142 -1.36 9.43 -2.24
C LEU A 142 -1.06 8.06 -2.87
N GLY A 143 0.14 7.56 -2.70
CA GLY A 143 0.63 6.39 -3.41
C GLY A 143 0.31 5.07 -2.73
N THR A 144 0.31 4.97 -1.40
CA THR A 144 -0.01 3.70 -0.72
C THR A 144 -1.44 3.20 -0.98
N PRO A 145 -2.49 4.05 -1.10
CA PRO A 145 -3.78 3.59 -1.56
C PRO A 145 -3.73 3.05 -3.00
N VAL A 146 -2.94 3.66 -3.88
CA VAL A 146 -2.76 3.18 -5.26
C VAL A 146 -2.11 1.80 -5.27
N LEU A 147 -1.10 1.55 -4.41
CA LEU A 147 -0.49 0.24 -4.24
C LEU A 147 -1.52 -0.81 -3.82
N SER A 148 -2.39 -0.49 -2.86
CA SER A 148 -3.45 -1.40 -2.41
C SER A 148 -4.50 -1.66 -3.49
N LEU A 149 -4.91 -0.65 -4.24
CA LEU A 149 -5.91 -0.76 -5.30
C LEU A 149 -5.40 -1.59 -6.50
N ILE A 150 -4.22 -1.27 -7.03
CA ILE A 150 -3.60 -2.01 -8.13
C ILE A 150 -3.21 -3.41 -7.67
N GLY A 151 -2.67 -3.52 -6.45
CA GLY A 151 -2.31 -4.80 -5.86
C GLY A 151 -3.50 -5.73 -5.68
N ALA A 152 -4.67 -5.21 -5.32
CA ALA A 152 -5.90 -5.99 -5.22
C ALA A 152 -6.33 -6.61 -6.56
N ILE A 153 -6.11 -5.92 -7.69
CA ILE A 153 -6.37 -6.47 -9.03
C ILE A 153 -5.48 -7.71 -9.26
N ALA A 154 -4.18 -7.58 -9.00
CA ALA A 154 -3.25 -8.69 -9.18
C ALA A 154 -3.54 -9.84 -8.21
N ALA A 155 -3.88 -9.54 -6.94
CA ALA A 155 -4.27 -10.54 -5.96
C ALA A 155 -5.53 -11.32 -6.39
N ALA A 156 -6.55 -10.63 -6.91
CA ALA A 156 -7.76 -11.27 -7.42
C ALA A 156 -7.48 -12.19 -8.61
N LEU A 157 -6.60 -11.76 -9.55
CA LEU A 157 -6.21 -12.57 -10.71
C LEU A 157 -5.40 -13.82 -10.36
N THR A 158 -4.74 -13.83 -9.21
CA THR A 158 -3.81 -14.91 -8.81
C THR A 158 -4.30 -15.75 -7.65
N VAL A 159 -5.41 -15.42 -7.00
CA VAL A 159 -5.88 -16.04 -5.76
C VAL A 159 -6.04 -17.56 -5.83
N GLY A 160 -6.44 -18.11 -6.98
CA GLY A 160 -6.62 -19.56 -7.18
C GLY A 160 -5.36 -20.32 -7.61
N LEU A 161 -4.22 -19.65 -7.76
CA LEU A 161 -3.01 -20.24 -8.31
C LEU A 161 -2.04 -20.72 -7.21
N ARG A 162 -1.37 -21.87 -7.44
CA ARG A 162 -0.39 -22.42 -6.47
C ARG A 162 0.84 -21.54 -6.24
N SER A 163 1.22 -20.71 -7.23
CA SER A 163 2.36 -19.77 -7.17
C SER A 163 1.89 -18.33 -7.18
N SER A 164 0.81 -18.01 -6.45
CA SER A 164 0.18 -16.69 -6.45
C SER A 164 1.17 -15.54 -6.21
N GLY A 165 2.00 -15.63 -5.18
CA GLY A 165 2.91 -14.53 -4.79
C GLY A 165 3.94 -14.16 -5.86
N LEU A 166 4.54 -15.15 -6.57
CA LEU A 166 5.52 -14.86 -7.63
C LEU A 166 4.84 -14.24 -8.86
N LEU A 167 3.70 -14.79 -9.27
CA LEU A 167 2.93 -14.26 -10.40
C LEU A 167 2.38 -12.87 -10.08
N GLN A 168 1.89 -12.66 -8.88
CA GLN A 168 1.44 -11.38 -8.39
C GLN A 168 2.54 -10.34 -8.43
N ALA A 169 3.74 -10.64 -7.89
CA ALA A 169 4.88 -9.75 -7.94
C ALA A 169 5.27 -9.38 -9.39
N LEU A 170 5.25 -10.34 -10.31
CA LEU A 170 5.55 -10.11 -11.72
C LEU A 170 4.53 -9.18 -12.39
N LEU A 171 3.25 -9.27 -12.00
CA LEU A 171 2.18 -8.42 -12.54
C LEU A 171 2.23 -6.99 -11.97
N ILE A 172 2.48 -6.85 -10.65
CA ILE A 172 2.39 -5.55 -10.01
C ILE A 172 3.63 -4.67 -10.21
N LEU A 173 4.84 -5.26 -10.32
CA LEU A 173 6.07 -4.47 -10.45
C LEU A 173 6.03 -3.49 -11.63
N PRO A 174 5.65 -3.88 -12.87
CA PRO A 174 5.53 -2.93 -13.97
C PRO A 174 4.46 -1.86 -13.73
N LEU A 175 3.35 -2.23 -13.07
CA LEU A 175 2.26 -1.29 -12.77
C LEU A 175 2.62 -0.27 -11.69
N PHE A 176 3.54 -0.63 -10.78
CA PHE A 176 4.03 0.28 -9.76
C PHE A 176 5.15 1.22 -10.24
N MET A 177 5.79 0.91 -11.39
CA MET A 177 6.88 1.75 -11.92
C MET A 177 6.51 3.22 -12.12
N PRO A 178 5.40 3.58 -12.78
CA PRO A 178 5.03 4.99 -12.93
C PRO A 178 4.85 5.69 -11.58
N LEU A 179 4.18 5.03 -10.62
CA LEU A 179 4.00 5.54 -9.27
C LEU A 179 5.35 5.82 -8.60
N LEU A 180 6.27 4.85 -8.64
CA LEU A 180 7.62 4.96 -8.08
C LEU A 180 8.39 6.15 -8.68
N ILE A 181 8.41 6.26 -10.01
CA ILE A 181 9.14 7.31 -10.72
C ILE A 181 8.67 8.69 -10.26
N PHE A 182 7.37 8.95 -10.29
CA PHE A 182 6.84 10.27 -9.93
C PHE A 182 6.93 10.57 -8.43
N ALA A 183 6.74 9.57 -7.57
CA ALA A 183 6.85 9.76 -6.13
C ALA A 183 8.30 10.04 -5.69
N VAL A 184 9.27 9.31 -6.21
CA VAL A 184 10.70 9.53 -5.95
C VAL A 184 11.15 10.87 -6.54
N SER A 185 10.69 11.20 -7.76
CA SER A 185 10.98 12.48 -8.43
C SER A 185 10.49 13.66 -7.58
N ALA A 186 9.26 13.61 -7.05
CA ALA A 186 8.71 14.66 -6.22
C ALA A 186 9.60 15.00 -5.01
N VAL A 187 10.02 13.99 -4.26
CA VAL A 187 10.88 14.19 -3.08
C VAL A 187 12.27 14.68 -3.49
N SER A 188 12.82 14.15 -4.59
CA SER A 188 14.14 14.54 -5.09
C SER A 188 14.13 15.99 -5.61
N ASN A 189 13.05 16.42 -6.26
CA ASN A 189 12.91 17.78 -6.80
C ASN A 189 12.77 18.82 -5.69
N VAL A 190 12.05 18.53 -4.60
CA VAL A 190 12.01 19.40 -3.40
C VAL A 190 13.39 19.55 -2.78
N ASN A 191 14.21 18.49 -2.75
CA ASN A 191 15.59 18.57 -2.28
C ASN A 191 16.45 19.53 -3.12
N ARG A 192 16.08 19.75 -4.37
CA ARG A 192 16.75 20.66 -5.32
C ARG A 192 16.10 22.04 -5.40
N GLY A 193 15.04 22.29 -4.61
CA GLY A 193 14.28 23.55 -4.66
C GLY A 193 13.40 23.73 -5.90
N LEU A 194 13.08 22.63 -6.61
CA LEU A 194 12.24 22.65 -7.79
C LEU A 194 10.75 22.49 -7.43
N SER A 195 9.88 22.96 -8.33
CA SER A 195 8.43 22.76 -8.20
C SER A 195 8.06 21.29 -8.39
N VAL A 196 7.12 20.79 -7.60
CA VAL A 196 6.64 19.39 -7.62
C VAL A 196 5.16 19.27 -7.93
N THR A 197 4.57 20.32 -8.47
CA THR A 197 3.14 20.39 -8.78
C THR A 197 2.72 19.33 -9.80
N GLY A 198 3.56 19.07 -10.81
CA GLY A 198 3.30 18.07 -11.84
C GLY A 198 3.25 16.64 -11.28
N GLU A 199 4.18 16.30 -10.40
CA GLU A 199 4.23 14.99 -9.76
C GLU A 199 3.00 14.74 -8.88
N PHE A 200 2.56 15.74 -8.12
CA PHE A 200 1.35 15.62 -7.30
C PHE A 200 0.09 15.48 -8.15
N TYR A 201 -0.05 16.21 -9.25
CA TYR A 201 -1.17 16.03 -10.17
C TYR A 201 -1.17 14.62 -10.78
N PHE A 202 -0.01 14.09 -11.16
CA PHE A 202 0.10 12.74 -11.68
C PHE A 202 -0.27 11.68 -10.64
N LEU A 203 0.25 11.77 -9.42
CA LEU A 203 -0.08 10.87 -8.32
C LEU A 203 -1.57 10.92 -7.96
N GLY A 204 -2.14 12.13 -7.93
CA GLY A 204 -3.59 12.33 -7.73
C GLY A 204 -4.43 11.72 -8.85
N ALA A 205 -4.02 11.90 -10.10
CA ALA A 205 -4.69 11.30 -11.26
C ALA A 205 -4.62 9.76 -11.21
N MET A 206 -3.45 9.19 -10.87
CA MET A 206 -3.31 7.74 -10.66
C MET A 206 -4.24 7.24 -9.56
N LEU A 207 -4.35 7.96 -8.45
CA LEU A 207 -5.25 7.59 -7.35
C LEU A 207 -6.71 7.59 -7.81
N VAL A 208 -7.16 8.63 -8.50
CA VAL A 208 -8.53 8.69 -9.04
C VAL A 208 -8.79 7.57 -10.03
N LEU A 209 -7.84 7.32 -10.93
CA LEU A 209 -7.94 6.23 -11.92
C LEU A 209 -7.99 4.86 -11.23
N ALA A 210 -7.13 4.62 -10.24
CA ALA A 210 -7.14 3.36 -9.49
C ALA A 210 -8.44 3.18 -8.69
N LEU A 211 -8.95 4.23 -8.04
CA LEU A 211 -10.22 4.19 -7.31
C LEU A 211 -11.41 3.87 -8.21
N THR A 212 -11.39 4.36 -9.45
CA THR A 212 -12.48 4.11 -10.41
C THR A 212 -12.38 2.74 -11.07
N LEU A 213 -11.18 2.30 -11.45
CA LEU A 213 -11.00 1.06 -12.22
C LEU A 213 -10.86 -0.19 -11.35
N ALA A 214 -10.15 -0.11 -10.20
CA ALA A 214 -9.83 -1.30 -9.42
C ALA A 214 -11.06 -2.09 -8.95
N PRO A 215 -12.15 -1.47 -8.45
CA PRO A 215 -13.31 -2.24 -8.01
C PRO A 215 -13.99 -3.04 -9.12
N PHE A 216 -13.93 -2.54 -10.36
CA PHE A 216 -14.48 -3.24 -11.52
C PHE A 216 -13.53 -4.31 -12.05
N ALA A 217 -12.23 -4.09 -11.96
CA ALA A 217 -11.23 -5.05 -12.43
C ALA A 217 -11.08 -6.27 -11.49
N VAL A 218 -11.47 -6.12 -10.22
CA VAL A 218 -11.46 -7.19 -9.21
C VAL A 218 -12.71 -8.07 -9.31
N LEU A 219 -13.83 -7.58 -9.88
CA LEU A 219 -15.09 -8.33 -10.08
C LEU A 219 -15.00 -9.37 -11.16
#